data_52abb928104736950b982fcd2a1210d1
#
_entry.id   52abb928104736950b982fcd2a1210d1
#
_cell.length_a   1.000
_cell.length_b   1.000
_cell.length_c   1.000
_cell.angle_alpha   90.00
_cell.angle_beta   90.00
_cell.angle_gamma   90.00
#
_symmetry.space_group_name_H-M   'P 1'
#
loop_
_entity.id
_entity.type
_entity.pdbx_description
1 polymer ?
#
loop_
_entity_poly.entity_id
_entity_poly.type
_entity_poly.pdbx_seq_one_letter_code
_entity_poly.pdbx_strand_id
1 'polypeptide(L)'
;KGIVISLEGKNEDGKKVLAEYTEYEGKSCETIVDELVKKIHADGYFEKKVDGHEKNIILKLEDDSLYPDDAFLKNLEQKLQDTVKECNLTSSPILVEKKDLDDKGLITLEKAKEIVLTQLGLSSAEFTKAAYDPEDNTYEMKFTVDGITYEFEVNASNGKVIEAETDTDNDDIDDTDEDDDQDDTDDDQDGIDDDQYDIEDDDQDDTDDDQDGIDD
;
A
#
# COMPACT_ATOMS: atom_id res chain seq x y z
N LYS A 1 12.07 11.68 -31.00
CA LYS A 1 11.38 12.11 -29.76
C LYS A 1 9.95 11.58 -29.81
N GLY A 2 9.53 10.82 -28.81
CA GLY A 2 8.14 10.43 -28.66
C GLY A 2 7.29 11.67 -28.37
N ILE A 3 6.19 11.83 -29.08
CA ILE A 3 5.19 12.87 -28.82
C ILE A 3 3.88 12.21 -28.40
N VAL A 4 3.17 12.85 -27.48
CA VAL A 4 1.89 12.37 -26.97
C VAL A 4 0.76 12.84 -27.90
N ILE A 5 -0.09 11.91 -28.32
CA ILE A 5 -1.24 12.15 -29.17
C ILE A 5 -2.57 11.96 -28.44
N SER A 6 -2.57 11.17 -27.33
CA SER A 6 -3.74 10.99 -26.48
C SER A 6 -3.32 10.57 -25.08
N LEU A 7 -4.18 10.85 -24.11
CA LEU A 7 -4.09 10.40 -22.74
C LEU A 7 -5.44 9.81 -22.31
N GLU A 8 -5.38 8.75 -21.51
CA GLU A 8 -6.57 8.10 -20.97
C GLU A 8 -6.42 7.77 -19.49
N GLY A 9 -7.37 8.21 -18.68
CA GLY A 9 -7.47 7.79 -17.28
C GLY A 9 -8.22 6.46 -17.14
N LYS A 10 -7.56 5.42 -16.66
CA LYS A 10 -8.14 4.07 -16.56
C LYS A 10 -9.07 3.88 -15.37
N ASN A 11 -8.95 4.72 -14.34
CA ASN A 11 -9.78 4.72 -13.14
C ASN A 11 -10.37 6.12 -12.89
N GLU A 12 -11.22 6.25 -11.88
CA GLU A 12 -11.88 7.52 -11.56
C GLU A 12 -10.89 8.63 -11.17
N ASP A 13 -9.81 8.29 -10.46
CA ASP A 13 -8.79 9.28 -10.09
C ASP A 13 -7.99 9.75 -11.31
N GLY A 14 -7.57 8.82 -12.18
CA GLY A 14 -6.93 9.18 -13.44
C GLY A 14 -7.81 10.03 -14.35
N LYS A 15 -9.12 9.76 -14.42
CA LYS A 15 -10.08 10.59 -15.15
C LYS A 15 -10.18 12.00 -14.54
N LYS A 16 -10.19 12.14 -13.21
CA LYS A 16 -10.20 13.44 -12.53
C LYS A 16 -8.94 14.24 -12.82
N VAL A 17 -7.76 13.61 -12.70
CA VAL A 17 -6.48 14.26 -13.02
C VAL A 17 -6.47 14.78 -14.45
N LEU A 18 -6.92 13.97 -15.41
CA LEU A 18 -6.92 14.35 -16.82
C LEU A 18 -8.04 15.33 -17.21
N ALA A 19 -9.12 15.41 -16.46
CA ALA A 19 -10.21 16.37 -16.75
C ALA A 19 -9.74 17.84 -16.75
N GLU A 20 -8.71 18.13 -15.94
CA GLU A 20 -8.11 19.47 -15.84
C GLU A 20 -6.79 19.62 -16.61
N TYR A 21 -6.32 18.54 -17.25
CA TYR A 21 -5.08 18.51 -18.00
C TYR A 21 -5.34 18.36 -19.49
N THR A 22 -5.58 19.47 -20.18
CA THR A 22 -6.05 19.49 -21.57
C THR A 22 -4.97 19.82 -22.60
N GLU A 23 -3.86 20.44 -22.21
CA GLU A 23 -2.82 20.87 -23.13
C GLU A 23 -1.66 19.85 -23.21
N TYR A 24 -1.92 18.64 -23.68
CA TYR A 24 -0.92 17.58 -23.77
C TYR A 24 -0.53 17.18 -25.19
N GLU A 25 -1.42 17.39 -26.17
CA GLU A 25 -1.21 16.95 -27.54
C GLU A 25 0.02 17.61 -28.17
N GLY A 26 0.87 16.81 -28.77
CA GLY A 26 2.10 17.26 -29.40
C GLY A 26 3.28 17.53 -28.47
N LYS A 27 3.08 17.46 -27.15
CA LYS A 27 4.21 17.53 -26.18
C LYS A 27 5.03 16.23 -26.19
N SER A 28 6.29 16.32 -25.77
CA SER A 28 7.13 15.13 -25.62
C SER A 28 6.68 14.25 -24.45
N CYS A 29 6.96 12.93 -24.52
CA CYS A 29 6.65 12.02 -23.44
C CYS A 29 7.31 12.45 -22.12
N GLU A 30 8.56 12.92 -22.16
CA GLU A 30 9.28 13.42 -20.98
C GLU A 30 8.57 14.63 -20.36
N THR A 31 8.05 15.55 -21.17
CA THR A 31 7.28 16.70 -20.69
C THR A 31 5.98 16.25 -20.02
N ILE A 32 5.27 15.30 -20.63
CA ILE A 32 4.02 14.79 -20.08
C ILE A 32 4.23 14.04 -18.76
N VAL A 33 5.27 13.21 -18.66
CA VAL A 33 5.61 12.51 -17.41
C VAL A 33 5.89 13.53 -16.30
N ASP A 34 6.70 14.55 -16.58
CA ASP A 34 6.99 15.62 -15.62
C ASP A 34 5.72 16.35 -15.14
N GLU A 35 4.92 16.82 -16.09
CA GLU A 35 3.71 17.59 -15.78
C GLU A 35 2.65 16.75 -15.05
N LEU A 36 2.47 15.47 -15.43
CA LEU A 36 1.51 14.59 -14.77
C LEU A 36 1.94 14.24 -13.35
N VAL A 37 3.20 13.92 -13.10
CA VAL A 37 3.68 13.64 -11.75
C VAL A 37 3.52 14.86 -10.85
N LYS A 38 3.87 16.05 -11.33
CA LYS A 38 3.68 17.32 -10.61
C LYS A 38 2.21 17.59 -10.31
N LYS A 39 1.32 17.32 -11.29
CA LYS A 39 -0.12 17.47 -11.07
C LYS A 39 -0.66 16.47 -10.05
N ILE A 40 -0.33 15.19 -10.17
CA ILE A 40 -0.73 14.13 -9.23
C ILE A 40 -0.25 14.47 -7.81
N HIS A 41 0.97 15.04 -7.68
CA HIS A 41 1.51 15.51 -6.41
C HIS A 41 0.71 16.72 -5.88
N ALA A 42 0.46 17.73 -6.70
CA ALA A 42 -0.32 18.90 -6.32
C ALA A 42 -1.77 18.56 -5.93
N ASP A 43 -2.35 17.54 -6.54
CA ASP A 43 -3.69 17.04 -6.22
C ASP A 43 -3.71 16.15 -4.94
N GLY A 44 -2.55 15.95 -4.25
CA GLY A 44 -2.45 15.26 -2.96
C GLY A 44 -2.50 13.73 -3.04
N TYR A 45 -2.33 13.13 -4.22
CA TYR A 45 -2.43 11.67 -4.36
C TYR A 45 -1.28 10.92 -3.68
N PHE A 46 -0.12 11.54 -3.46
CA PHE A 46 1.00 10.94 -2.74
C PHE A 46 0.92 11.08 -1.22
N GLU A 47 0.01 11.90 -0.70
CA GLU A 47 -0.23 12.03 0.75
C GLU A 47 -0.85 10.77 1.36
N LYS A 48 -1.60 10.01 0.55
CA LYS A 48 -2.21 8.74 0.96
C LYS A 48 -1.17 7.64 0.86
N LYS A 49 -0.77 7.12 2.01
CA LYS A 49 0.16 5.99 2.12
C LYS A 49 -0.57 4.65 2.02
N VAL A 50 0.14 3.61 1.62
CA VAL A 50 -0.27 2.20 1.75
C VAL A 50 0.51 1.64 2.93
N ASP A 51 -0.16 1.33 4.02
CA ASP A 51 0.41 0.85 5.29
C ASP A 51 1.67 1.61 5.76
N GLY A 52 1.56 2.94 5.72
CA GLY A 52 2.66 3.82 6.14
C GLY A 52 3.72 4.09 5.06
N HIS A 53 3.75 3.33 3.98
CA HIS A 53 4.68 3.52 2.86
C HIS A 53 4.11 4.46 1.80
N GLU A 54 4.98 5.25 1.18
CA GLU A 54 4.57 6.09 0.05
C GLU A 54 4.22 5.22 -1.17
N LYS A 55 3.25 5.69 -1.97
CA LYS A 55 2.89 5.02 -3.21
C LYS A 55 4.04 5.07 -4.20
N ASN A 56 4.32 3.95 -4.85
CA ASN A 56 5.26 3.92 -5.95
C ASN A 56 4.71 4.58 -7.22
N ILE A 57 5.65 4.99 -8.07
CA ILE A 57 5.39 5.49 -9.40
C ILE A 57 5.91 4.46 -10.39
N ILE A 58 5.02 3.84 -11.15
CA ILE A 58 5.38 2.83 -12.13
C ILE A 58 5.08 3.34 -13.53
N LEU A 59 6.12 3.41 -14.34
CA LEU A 59 6.02 3.66 -15.77
C LEU A 59 6.09 2.32 -16.51
N LYS A 60 4.94 1.79 -16.91
CA LYS A 60 4.85 0.53 -17.64
C LYS A 60 4.74 0.78 -19.14
N LEU A 61 5.59 0.13 -19.92
CA LEU A 61 5.44 0.01 -21.37
C LEU A 61 4.58 -1.20 -21.69
N GLU A 62 3.56 -1.02 -22.50
CA GLU A 62 2.73 -2.13 -22.97
C GLU A 62 3.54 -3.07 -23.87
N ASP A 63 3.12 -4.33 -23.95
CA ASP A 63 3.88 -5.41 -24.62
C ASP A 63 4.20 -5.12 -26.09
N ASP A 64 3.33 -4.43 -26.79
CA ASP A 64 3.48 -4.05 -28.21
C ASP A 64 4.04 -2.64 -28.43
N SER A 65 4.53 -1.99 -27.36
CA SER A 65 5.08 -0.64 -27.46
C SER A 65 6.29 -0.58 -28.38
N LEU A 66 6.29 0.40 -29.28
CA LEU A 66 7.41 0.73 -30.12
C LEU A 66 8.03 2.05 -29.64
N TYR A 67 9.32 2.03 -29.38
CA TYR A 67 10.07 3.23 -28.98
C TYR A 67 11.34 3.36 -29.84
N PRO A 68 11.87 4.58 -29.97
CA PRO A 68 12.96 4.84 -30.94
C PRO A 68 14.24 4.08 -30.65
N ASP A 69 14.67 4.05 -29.40
CA ASP A 69 15.89 3.42 -28.93
C ASP A 69 15.95 3.37 -27.38
N ASP A 70 16.94 2.70 -26.84
CA ASP A 70 17.18 2.58 -25.39
C ASP A 70 17.49 3.94 -24.73
N ALA A 71 18.02 4.91 -25.49
CA ALA A 71 18.27 6.24 -24.96
C ALA A 71 16.96 6.98 -24.64
N PHE A 72 15.89 6.73 -25.41
CA PHE A 72 14.57 7.27 -25.14
C PHE A 72 14.05 6.80 -23.78
N LEU A 73 14.16 5.50 -23.48
CA LEU A 73 13.72 4.93 -22.21
C LEU A 73 14.51 5.49 -21.03
N LYS A 74 15.84 5.55 -21.15
CA LYS A 74 16.72 6.12 -20.12
C LYS A 74 16.41 7.59 -19.84
N ASN A 75 16.12 8.38 -20.88
CA ASN A 75 15.76 9.78 -20.71
C ASN A 75 14.41 9.92 -20.00
N LEU A 76 13.45 9.05 -20.31
CA LEU A 76 12.15 9.05 -19.69
C LEU A 76 12.24 8.68 -18.20
N GLU A 77 13.00 7.63 -17.89
CA GLU A 77 13.30 7.22 -16.52
C GLU A 77 14.03 8.32 -15.74
N GLN A 78 15.07 8.91 -16.32
CA GLN A 78 15.82 9.99 -15.68
C GLN A 78 14.92 11.21 -15.42
N LYS A 79 14.06 11.57 -16.38
CA LYS A 79 13.12 12.67 -16.20
C LYS A 79 12.13 12.39 -15.05
N LEU A 80 11.66 11.16 -14.97
CA LEU A 80 10.78 10.74 -13.88
C LEU A 80 11.49 10.84 -12.51
N GLN A 81 12.73 10.36 -12.41
CA GLN A 81 13.54 10.47 -11.19
C GLN A 81 13.80 11.92 -10.80
N ASP A 82 14.13 12.78 -11.76
CA ASP A 82 14.36 14.20 -11.49
C ASP A 82 13.08 14.90 -11.00
N THR A 83 11.93 14.59 -11.61
CA THR A 83 10.63 15.15 -11.21
C THR A 83 10.24 14.71 -9.80
N VAL A 84 10.47 13.46 -9.43
CA VAL A 84 10.23 12.93 -8.08
C VAL A 84 11.05 13.71 -7.06
N LYS A 85 12.34 13.97 -7.36
CA LYS A 85 13.22 14.78 -6.49
C LYS A 85 12.76 16.23 -6.41
N GLU A 86 12.36 16.84 -7.53
CA GLU A 86 11.82 18.22 -7.55
C GLU A 86 10.56 18.35 -6.69
N CYS A 87 9.72 17.33 -6.65
CA CYS A 87 8.52 17.27 -5.81
C CYS A 87 8.80 16.89 -4.34
N ASN A 88 10.06 16.61 -3.97
CA ASN A 88 10.46 16.08 -2.65
C ASN A 88 9.70 14.80 -2.26
N LEU A 89 9.37 13.97 -3.23
CA LEU A 89 8.78 12.65 -2.99
C LEU A 89 9.88 11.65 -2.62
N THR A 90 9.59 10.76 -1.68
CA THR A 90 10.49 9.66 -1.30
C THR A 90 10.25 8.42 -2.17
N SER A 91 9.15 8.42 -2.94
CA SER A 91 8.84 7.35 -3.88
C SER A 91 9.96 7.13 -4.89
N SER A 92 10.32 5.88 -5.12
CA SER A 92 11.29 5.52 -6.17
C SER A 92 10.54 5.13 -7.44
N PRO A 93 10.74 5.85 -8.55
CA PRO A 93 10.08 5.51 -9.80
C PRO A 93 10.70 4.26 -10.42
N ILE A 94 9.86 3.43 -11.02
CA ILE A 94 10.24 2.14 -11.61
C ILE A 94 9.76 2.08 -13.05
N LEU A 95 10.66 1.74 -13.96
CA LEU A 95 10.33 1.44 -15.34
C LEU A 95 10.07 -0.08 -15.49
N VAL A 96 8.92 -0.43 -16.06
CA VAL A 96 8.56 -1.80 -16.44
C VAL A 96 8.56 -1.90 -17.96
N GLU A 97 9.47 -2.70 -18.50
CA GLU A 97 9.66 -2.91 -19.93
C GLU A 97 9.10 -4.28 -20.35
N LYS A 98 9.03 -4.51 -21.65
CA LYS A 98 8.61 -5.80 -22.22
C LYS A 98 9.36 -7.02 -21.66
N LYS A 99 10.65 -6.90 -21.41
CA LYS A 99 11.48 -7.95 -20.82
C LYS A 99 11.08 -8.33 -19.38
N ASP A 100 10.39 -7.43 -18.70
CA ASP A 100 9.90 -7.58 -17.33
C ASP A 100 8.50 -8.21 -17.27
N LEU A 101 7.92 -8.52 -18.45
CA LEU A 101 6.61 -9.15 -18.59
C LEU A 101 6.75 -10.62 -18.99
N ASP A 102 5.82 -11.45 -18.52
CA ASP A 102 5.66 -12.83 -18.96
C ASP A 102 4.84 -12.92 -20.27
N ASP A 103 4.61 -14.15 -20.77
CA ASP A 103 3.83 -14.41 -21.99
C ASP A 103 2.36 -13.98 -21.90
N LYS A 104 1.86 -13.68 -20.69
CA LYS A 104 0.49 -13.21 -20.43
C LYS A 104 0.43 -11.69 -20.25
N GLY A 105 1.56 -11.00 -20.34
CA GLY A 105 1.66 -9.56 -20.09
C GLY A 105 1.64 -9.18 -18.61
N LEU A 106 1.81 -10.14 -17.71
CA LEU A 106 1.99 -9.90 -16.28
C LEU A 106 3.46 -9.56 -15.99
N ILE A 107 3.71 -8.72 -15.00
CA ILE A 107 5.10 -8.50 -14.54
C ILE A 107 5.66 -9.82 -14.01
N THR A 108 6.95 -10.02 -14.22
CA THR A 108 7.62 -11.21 -13.68
C THR A 108 7.77 -11.12 -12.16
N LEU A 109 7.90 -12.26 -11.48
CA LEU A 109 8.18 -12.30 -10.04
C LEU A 109 9.45 -11.50 -9.68
N GLU A 110 10.48 -11.57 -10.52
CA GLU A 110 11.72 -10.82 -10.29
C GLU A 110 11.48 -9.32 -10.35
N LYS A 111 10.62 -8.85 -11.26
CA LYS A 111 10.24 -7.43 -11.31
C LYS A 111 9.39 -7.03 -10.12
N ALA A 112 8.49 -7.89 -9.66
CA ALA A 112 7.72 -7.64 -8.44
C ALA A 112 8.62 -7.50 -7.21
N LYS A 113 9.65 -8.35 -7.06
CA LYS A 113 10.66 -8.22 -6.02
C LYS A 113 11.44 -6.90 -6.12
N GLU A 114 11.86 -6.52 -7.33
CA GLU A 114 12.55 -5.24 -7.57
C GLU A 114 11.69 -4.04 -7.12
N ILE A 115 10.38 -4.07 -7.43
CA ILE A 115 9.43 -3.03 -7.02
C ILE A 115 9.41 -2.87 -5.50
N VAL A 116 9.27 -3.97 -4.77
CA VAL A 116 9.22 -3.98 -3.30
C VAL A 116 10.54 -3.49 -2.69
N LEU A 117 11.66 -4.04 -3.15
CA LEU A 117 12.99 -3.64 -2.66
C LEU A 117 13.25 -2.15 -2.92
N THR A 118 12.89 -1.67 -4.12
CA THR A 118 13.06 -0.26 -4.49
C THR A 118 12.20 0.66 -3.61
N GLN A 119 10.98 0.25 -3.28
CA GLN A 119 10.09 1.02 -2.39
C GLN A 119 10.70 1.20 -1.00
N LEU A 120 11.42 0.19 -0.50
CA LEU A 120 12.09 0.22 0.81
C LEU A 120 13.52 0.80 0.74
N GLY A 121 14.03 1.14 -0.45
CA GLY A 121 15.42 1.57 -0.63
C GLY A 121 16.44 0.46 -0.40
N LEU A 122 16.04 -0.80 -0.52
CA LEU A 122 16.88 -1.97 -0.35
C LEU A 122 17.49 -2.41 -1.68
N SER A 123 18.74 -2.88 -1.67
CA SER A 123 19.40 -3.43 -2.85
C SER A 123 19.14 -4.92 -3.05
N SER A 124 18.86 -5.64 -1.97
CA SER A 124 18.55 -7.08 -1.97
C SER A 124 17.92 -7.51 -0.65
N ALA A 125 17.14 -8.59 -0.67
CA ALA A 125 16.68 -9.30 0.51
C ALA A 125 16.55 -10.80 0.20
N GLU A 126 16.56 -11.62 1.24
CA GLU A 126 16.25 -13.05 1.13
C GLU A 126 14.75 -13.25 1.38
N PHE A 127 14.02 -13.59 0.33
CA PHE A 127 12.58 -13.81 0.41
C PHE A 127 12.29 -15.20 0.99
N THR A 128 11.57 -15.24 2.10
CA THR A 128 11.06 -16.49 2.71
C THR A 128 9.78 -16.96 2.04
N LYS A 129 9.00 -16.03 1.45
CA LYS A 129 7.86 -16.31 0.58
C LYS A 129 7.95 -15.38 -0.64
N ALA A 130 7.73 -15.91 -1.83
CA ALA A 130 7.54 -15.13 -3.04
C ALA A 130 6.77 -16.00 -4.04
N ALA A 131 5.47 -15.80 -4.13
CA ALA A 131 4.58 -16.64 -4.92
C ALA A 131 3.52 -15.81 -5.64
N TYR A 132 3.11 -16.28 -6.81
CA TYR A 132 1.98 -15.75 -7.56
C TYR A 132 0.68 -16.38 -7.06
N ASP A 133 -0.29 -15.55 -6.72
CA ASP A 133 -1.66 -15.94 -6.45
C ASP A 133 -2.53 -15.68 -7.69
N PRO A 134 -3.04 -16.74 -8.35
CA PRO A 134 -3.88 -16.59 -9.53
C PRO A 134 -5.33 -16.16 -9.21
N GLU A 135 -5.80 -16.30 -7.98
CA GLU A 135 -7.17 -15.93 -7.60
C GLU A 135 -7.29 -14.41 -7.54
N ASP A 136 -6.31 -13.76 -6.90
CA ASP A 136 -6.27 -12.30 -6.75
C ASP A 136 -5.40 -11.60 -7.80
N ASN A 137 -4.69 -12.38 -8.63
CA ASN A 137 -3.74 -11.89 -9.63
C ASN A 137 -2.64 -11.00 -9.01
N THR A 138 -2.06 -11.49 -7.92
CA THR A 138 -1.03 -10.80 -7.14
C THR A 138 0.21 -11.65 -6.92
N TYR A 139 1.29 -11.00 -6.53
CA TYR A 139 2.46 -11.63 -5.94
C TYR A 139 2.46 -11.36 -4.44
N GLU A 140 2.45 -12.41 -3.65
CA GLU A 140 2.64 -12.35 -2.21
C GLU A 140 4.11 -12.57 -1.88
N MET A 141 4.69 -11.68 -1.11
CA MET A 141 6.11 -11.69 -0.76
C MET A 141 6.32 -11.43 0.72
N LYS A 142 7.24 -12.21 1.32
CA LYS A 142 7.65 -12.06 2.73
C LYS A 142 9.16 -12.17 2.83
N PHE A 143 9.79 -11.29 3.61
CA PHE A 143 11.22 -11.31 3.88
C PHE A 143 11.53 -10.53 5.15
N THR A 144 12.70 -10.80 5.75
CA THR A 144 13.14 -10.11 6.96
C THR A 144 14.46 -9.38 6.69
N VAL A 145 14.54 -8.13 7.10
CA VAL A 145 15.75 -7.31 7.03
C VAL A 145 15.91 -6.56 8.34
N ASP A 146 17.08 -6.67 8.97
CA ASP A 146 17.42 -6.01 10.22
C ASP A 146 16.42 -6.28 11.37
N GLY A 147 15.87 -7.50 11.43
CA GLY A 147 14.89 -7.93 12.43
C GLY A 147 13.46 -7.41 12.19
N ILE A 148 13.22 -6.78 11.07
CA ILE A 148 11.88 -6.36 10.64
C ILE A 148 11.40 -7.31 9.56
N THR A 149 10.24 -7.91 9.77
CA THR A 149 9.58 -8.73 8.77
C THR A 149 8.65 -7.86 7.94
N TYR A 150 8.78 -7.99 6.62
CA TYR A 150 7.99 -7.29 5.63
C TYR A 150 7.11 -8.29 4.88
N GLU A 151 5.83 -7.95 4.74
CA GLU A 151 4.89 -8.66 3.89
C GLU A 151 4.33 -7.70 2.85
N PHE A 152 4.35 -8.11 1.59
CA PHE A 152 3.90 -7.30 0.47
C PHE A 152 2.99 -8.08 -0.45
N GLU A 153 1.97 -7.40 -0.94
CA GLU A 153 1.12 -7.85 -2.01
C GLU A 153 1.22 -6.90 -3.21
N VAL A 154 1.60 -7.45 -4.35
CA VAL A 154 1.85 -6.67 -5.57
C VAL A 154 0.98 -7.17 -6.72
N ASN A 155 0.18 -6.29 -7.31
CA ASN A 155 -0.65 -6.62 -8.46
C ASN A 155 0.20 -7.01 -9.68
N ALA A 156 -0.02 -8.23 -10.17
CA ALA A 156 0.77 -8.80 -11.26
C ALA A 156 0.57 -8.10 -12.61
N SER A 157 -0.58 -7.46 -12.85
CA SER A 157 -0.84 -6.78 -14.12
C SER A 157 -0.13 -5.44 -14.25
N ASN A 158 0.13 -4.73 -13.14
CA ASN A 158 0.60 -3.35 -13.20
C ASN A 158 1.68 -2.99 -12.19
N GLY A 159 2.09 -3.92 -11.32
CA GLY A 159 3.13 -3.70 -10.31
C GLY A 159 2.72 -2.81 -9.13
N LYS A 160 1.43 -2.49 -9.01
CA LYS A 160 0.95 -1.69 -7.88
C LYS A 160 1.09 -2.49 -6.59
N VAL A 161 1.72 -1.93 -5.58
CA VAL A 161 1.66 -2.45 -4.21
C VAL A 161 0.24 -2.23 -3.69
N ILE A 162 -0.43 -3.32 -3.33
CA ILE A 162 -1.80 -3.34 -2.83
C ILE A 162 -1.77 -3.29 -1.32
N GLU A 163 -0.90 -4.10 -0.73
CA GLU A 163 -0.71 -4.25 0.70
C GLU A 163 0.77 -4.25 1.04
N ALA A 164 1.12 -3.68 2.18
CA ALA A 164 2.47 -3.65 2.71
C ALA A 164 2.38 -3.62 4.24
N GLU A 165 2.74 -4.71 4.87
CA GLU A 165 2.75 -4.85 6.33
C GLU A 165 4.18 -4.97 6.84
N THR A 166 4.41 -4.48 8.05
CA THR A 166 5.69 -4.63 8.76
C THR A 166 5.43 -5.16 10.16
N ASP A 167 6.16 -6.20 10.51
CA ASP A 167 6.15 -6.77 11.85
C ASP A 167 7.56 -6.69 12.44
N THR A 168 7.65 -6.11 13.63
CA THR A 168 8.88 -6.09 14.40
C THR A 168 8.75 -7.17 15.46
N ASP A 169 9.45 -8.29 15.30
CA ASP A 169 9.54 -9.36 16.29
C ASP A 169 10.19 -8.83 17.59
N ASN A 170 9.48 -7.99 18.29
CA ASN A 170 9.93 -7.43 19.56
C ASN A 170 9.05 -7.88 20.74
N ASP A 171 8.32 -9.00 20.58
CA ASP A 171 7.50 -9.59 21.63
C ASP A 171 8.24 -10.64 22.48
N ASP A 172 9.56 -10.80 22.30
CA ASP A 172 10.40 -11.54 23.25
C ASP A 172 10.89 -10.62 24.38
N ILE A 173 9.97 -9.97 25.07
CA ILE A 173 10.25 -9.62 26.48
C ILE A 173 9.84 -10.86 27.26
N ASP A 174 10.84 -11.70 27.41
CA ASP A 174 11.00 -12.72 28.43
C ASP A 174 10.34 -12.25 29.74
N ASP A 175 9.09 -12.65 29.96
CA ASP A 175 8.53 -12.72 31.29
C ASP A 175 9.32 -13.83 32.01
N THR A 176 10.51 -13.49 32.46
CA THR A 176 11.17 -14.24 33.49
C THR A 176 10.27 -14.15 34.73
N ASP A 177 9.43 -15.18 34.84
CA ASP A 177 8.81 -15.56 36.09
C ASP A 177 9.97 -15.70 37.13
N GLU A 178 10.22 -14.63 37.85
CA GLU A 178 10.93 -14.73 39.12
C GLU A 178 9.98 -15.40 40.11
N ASP A 179 10.06 -16.76 40.14
CA ASP A 179 9.62 -17.56 41.26
C ASP A 179 10.36 -17.10 42.52
N ASP A 180 9.83 -16.13 43.21
CA ASP A 180 10.22 -15.86 44.59
C ASP A 180 9.32 -16.69 45.53
N ASP A 181 9.80 -17.96 45.72
CA ASP A 181 9.44 -18.77 46.88
C ASP A 181 9.94 -18.09 48.15
N GLN A 182 9.04 -17.48 48.89
CA GLN A 182 9.23 -17.23 50.34
C GLN A 182 7.89 -17.41 51.05
N ASP A 183 7.68 -18.63 51.53
CA ASP A 183 7.73 -19.13 52.89
C ASP A 183 6.83 -18.40 53.88
N ASP A 184 5.86 -19.21 54.33
CA ASP A 184 5.15 -19.29 55.59
C ASP A 184 5.22 -18.11 56.57
N THR A 185 4.05 -17.56 56.89
CA THR A 185 3.65 -17.46 58.32
C THR A 185 2.14 -17.39 58.43
N ASP A 186 1.61 -18.40 59.13
CA ASP A 186 0.30 -18.43 59.78
C ASP A 186 0.08 -17.18 60.60
N ASP A 187 -1.14 -16.61 60.51
CA ASP A 187 -1.83 -16.16 61.70
C ASP A 187 -3.35 -16.03 61.43
N ASP A 188 -4.05 -16.81 62.22
CA ASP A 188 -5.48 -16.79 62.39
C ASP A 188 -6.00 -15.43 62.92
N GLN A 189 -7.14 -14.98 62.48
CA GLN A 189 -8.24 -14.53 63.34
C GLN A 189 -9.45 -13.99 62.57
N ASP A 190 -10.53 -14.74 62.77
CA ASP A 190 -11.84 -14.33 63.17
C ASP A 190 -12.55 -13.14 62.50
N GLY A 191 -13.63 -13.49 61.81
CA GLY A 191 -14.97 -13.15 62.23
C GLY A 191 -15.49 -11.78 61.79
N ILE A 192 -16.58 -11.83 61.24
CA ILE A 192 -17.81 -11.06 61.48
C ILE A 192 -18.59 -10.82 60.19
N ASP A 193 -19.74 -11.36 60.26
CA ASP A 193 -20.97 -11.25 59.53
C ASP A 193 -21.38 -9.86 59.03
N ASP A 194 -22.22 -9.95 58.06
CA ASP A 194 -23.51 -9.27 57.90
C ASP A 194 -23.67 -8.23 56.78
N ASP A 195 -24.78 -8.52 56.14
CA ASP A 195 -25.83 -7.68 55.51
C ASP A 195 -25.66 -7.40 54.00
N GLN A 196 -26.30 -8.21 53.19
CA GLN A 196 -27.68 -8.18 52.75
C GLN A 196 -28.19 -6.77 52.36
N TYR A 197 -28.25 -6.48 51.07
CA TYR A 197 -29.31 -5.70 50.46
C TYR A 197 -29.61 -6.19 49.06
N ASP A 198 -30.70 -6.95 48.99
CA ASP A 198 -31.54 -7.04 47.80
C ASP A 198 -32.19 -5.69 47.55
N ILE A 199 -32.25 -5.26 46.32
CA ILE A 199 -33.36 -4.47 45.81
C ILE A 199 -33.66 -4.94 44.40
N GLU A 200 -34.79 -5.56 44.33
CA GLU A 200 -35.52 -5.96 43.14
C GLU A 200 -36.14 -4.76 42.43
N ASP A 201 -36.38 -4.98 41.15
CA ASP A 201 -37.51 -4.53 40.34
C ASP A 201 -37.78 -3.03 40.14
N ASP A 202 -37.90 -2.64 38.90
CA ASP A 202 -39.24 -2.35 38.36
C ASP A 202 -39.22 -2.20 36.83
N ASP A 203 -40.12 -2.95 36.29
CA ASP A 203 -40.74 -3.01 34.98
C ASP A 203 -41.30 -1.70 34.45
N GLN A 204 -41.67 -1.81 33.18
CA GLN A 204 -42.76 -1.10 32.47
C GLN A 204 -42.29 0.18 31.74
N ASP A 205 -42.71 0.46 30.57
CA ASP A 205 -43.85 -0.04 29.77
C ASP A 205 -43.77 0.57 28.37
N ASP A 206 -44.30 -0.17 27.45
CA ASP A 206 -44.78 0.15 26.13
C ASP A 206 -45.15 1.62 25.83
N THR A 207 -44.89 2.07 24.61
CA THR A 207 -45.99 2.58 23.78
C THR A 207 -45.61 2.56 22.31
N ASP A 208 -46.34 1.73 21.58
CA ASP A 208 -46.66 1.88 20.16
C ASP A 208 -47.22 3.28 19.86
N ASP A 209 -46.89 3.81 18.71
CA ASP A 209 -47.92 4.52 17.93
C ASP A 209 -47.58 4.51 16.43
N ASP A 210 -48.38 3.74 15.72
CA ASP A 210 -48.63 3.81 14.28
C ASP A 210 -49.21 5.18 13.91
N GLN A 211 -48.95 5.63 12.70
CA GLN A 211 -49.93 6.14 11.71
C GLN A 211 -49.23 6.73 10.49
N ASP A 212 -49.31 6.05 9.38
CA ASP A 212 -50.22 6.28 8.23
C ASP A 212 -50.36 7.73 7.71
N GLY A 213 -50.20 7.82 6.37
CA GLY A 213 -50.72 8.91 5.55
C GLY A 213 -49.86 9.24 4.36
N ILE A 214 -49.96 8.59 3.28
CA ILE A 214 -50.72 8.74 2.01
C ILE A 214 -50.83 10.21 1.48
N ASP A 215 -50.54 10.31 0.13
CA ASP A 215 -50.93 11.29 -0.88
C ASP A 215 -50.07 12.57 -1.04
N ASP A 216 -49.48 12.77 -2.19
CA ASP A 216 -49.79 13.17 -3.56
C ASP A 216 -48.54 13.21 -4.43
#